data_67af91297ca6e6305828dfafd212f84d
#
_entry.id   67af91297ca6e6305828dfafd212f84d
#
_cell.length_a   1.000
_cell.length_b   1.000
_cell.length_c   1.000
_cell.angle_alpha   90.00
_cell.angle_beta   90.00
_cell.angle_gamma   90.00
#
_symmetry.space_group_name_H-M   'P 1'
#
loop_
_entity.id
_entity.type
_entity.pdbx_description
1 polymer ?
#
loop_
_entity_poly.entity_id
_entity_poly.type
_entity_poly.pdbx_seq_one_letter_code
_entity_poly.pdbx_strand_id
1 'polypeptide(L)'
;DADASQADMLRMRLGMYRLRADVTITDAALFVHRGLGPVPKDGFADPRHTEMGWRAYRDAPQTDETVDWTALRVALMIPETGIELTPDTFILEAQFEAINGVDFRKGCYVGQEVTARMKHKTTLRKGLASVAIDGLAETGTEITADGKVAGTLLSQAGNSGIAYLRFDRATGEMTAGGAKVTRKDTGN
;
A
#
# COMPACT_ATOMS: atom_id res chain seq x y z
N ASP A 1 3.15 -8.11 -10.96
CA ASP A 1 2.33 -7.18 -11.74
C ASP A 1 2.52 -5.75 -11.26
N ALA A 2 2.30 -4.81 -12.13
CA ALA A 2 2.38 -3.40 -11.87
C ALA A 2 1.43 -2.65 -12.82
N ASP A 3 1.18 -1.38 -12.54
CA ASP A 3 0.45 -0.53 -13.47
C ASP A 3 1.19 -0.44 -14.81
N ALA A 4 0.44 -0.52 -15.92
CA ALA A 4 1.01 -0.53 -17.28
C ALA A 4 1.86 0.73 -17.56
N SER A 5 1.49 1.88 -17.01
CA SER A 5 2.25 3.13 -17.16
C SER A 5 3.65 3.08 -16.57
N GLN A 6 3.92 2.12 -15.68
CA GLN A 6 5.21 1.96 -15.01
C GLN A 6 6.09 0.85 -15.63
N ALA A 7 5.56 0.08 -16.57
CA ALA A 7 6.23 -1.10 -17.12
C ALA A 7 7.62 -0.78 -17.70
N ASP A 8 7.74 0.26 -18.53
CA ASP A 8 9.01 0.66 -19.15
C ASP A 8 10.04 1.12 -18.13
N MET A 9 9.62 1.93 -17.15
CA MET A 9 10.49 2.38 -16.06
C MET A 9 11.00 1.19 -15.24
N LEU A 10 10.13 0.25 -14.88
CA LEU A 10 10.50 -0.95 -14.13
C LEU A 10 11.47 -1.83 -14.92
N ARG A 11 11.21 -2.05 -16.21
CA ARG A 11 12.11 -2.82 -17.11
C ARG A 11 13.50 -2.19 -17.16
N MET A 12 13.56 -0.87 -17.38
CA MET A 12 14.82 -0.13 -17.40
C MET A 12 15.55 -0.24 -16.06
N ARG A 13 14.87 -0.01 -14.94
CA ARG A 13 15.46 -0.05 -13.59
C ARG A 13 15.96 -1.45 -13.22
N LEU A 14 15.18 -2.49 -13.46
CA LEU A 14 15.59 -3.88 -13.23
C LEU A 14 16.74 -4.27 -14.15
N GLY A 15 16.75 -3.79 -15.39
CA GLY A 15 17.85 -4.00 -16.35
C GLY A 15 19.20 -3.49 -15.84
N MET A 16 19.24 -2.38 -15.11
CA MET A 16 20.49 -1.85 -14.51
C MET A 16 21.09 -2.79 -13.47
N TYR A 17 20.27 -3.56 -12.76
CA TYR A 17 20.72 -4.51 -11.75
C TYR A 17 20.99 -5.91 -12.30
N ARG A 18 20.68 -6.17 -13.56
CA ARG A 18 20.95 -7.47 -14.20
C ARG A 18 22.44 -7.77 -14.28
N LEU A 19 23.28 -6.74 -14.49
CA LEU A 19 24.74 -6.86 -14.62
C LEU A 19 25.14 -7.97 -15.61
N ARG A 20 25.77 -9.05 -15.11
CA ARG A 20 26.23 -10.21 -15.89
C ARG A 20 25.28 -11.41 -15.82
N ALA A 21 24.14 -11.27 -15.16
CA ALA A 21 23.18 -12.37 -15.06
C ALA A 21 22.55 -12.66 -16.44
N ASP A 22 22.44 -13.93 -16.80
CA ASP A 22 21.72 -14.38 -18.01
C ASP A 22 20.21 -14.37 -17.72
N VAL A 23 19.64 -13.16 -17.73
CA VAL A 23 18.22 -12.90 -17.46
C VAL A 23 17.67 -11.99 -18.53
N THR A 24 16.53 -12.35 -19.08
CA THR A 24 15.77 -11.51 -20.01
C THR A 24 14.49 -11.03 -19.30
N ILE A 25 14.22 -9.73 -19.39
CA ILE A 25 13.00 -9.12 -18.82
C ILE A 25 12.10 -8.72 -19.99
N THR A 26 10.96 -9.40 -20.08
CA THR A 26 9.98 -9.19 -21.15
C THR A 26 8.60 -8.91 -20.56
N ASP A 27 7.73 -8.25 -21.33
CA ASP A 27 6.33 -8.13 -20.96
C ASP A 27 5.66 -9.49 -21.12
N ALA A 28 4.92 -9.90 -20.10
CA ALA A 28 4.01 -11.01 -20.22
C ALA A 28 2.70 -10.49 -20.82
N ALA A 29 2.27 -11.05 -21.94
CA ALA A 29 0.97 -10.72 -22.56
C ALA A 29 -0.18 -11.40 -21.80
N LEU A 30 -0.27 -11.15 -20.49
CA LEU A 30 -1.23 -11.76 -19.58
C LEU A 30 -2.01 -10.70 -18.83
N PHE A 31 -3.26 -11.02 -18.54
CA PHE A 31 -4.13 -10.18 -17.72
C PHE A 31 -4.16 -10.69 -16.28
N VAL A 32 -4.13 -9.75 -15.34
CA VAL A 32 -4.29 -10.06 -13.92
C VAL A 32 -5.76 -10.33 -13.63
N HIS A 33 -6.03 -11.51 -13.08
CA HIS A 33 -7.31 -11.86 -12.50
C HIS A 33 -7.18 -11.87 -10.99
N ARG A 34 -8.22 -11.43 -10.32
CA ARG A 34 -8.30 -11.42 -8.85
C ARG A 34 -9.71 -11.77 -8.39
N GLY A 35 -9.83 -12.38 -7.24
CA GLY A 35 -11.12 -12.76 -6.70
C GLY A 35 -11.05 -13.14 -5.24
N LEU A 36 -12.23 -13.25 -4.62
CA LEU A 36 -12.39 -13.75 -3.26
C LEU A 36 -12.80 -15.23 -3.28
N GLY A 37 -12.71 -15.88 -2.11
CA GLY A 37 -13.05 -17.29 -1.96
C GLY A 37 -11.92 -18.24 -2.30
N PRO A 38 -12.22 -19.50 -2.70
CA PRO A 38 -11.21 -20.52 -2.95
C PRO A 38 -10.24 -20.15 -4.06
N VAL A 39 -8.97 -20.39 -3.83
CA VAL A 39 -7.92 -20.14 -4.83
C VAL A 39 -8.11 -21.11 -6.00
N PRO A 40 -8.23 -20.64 -7.25
CA PRO A 40 -8.33 -21.51 -8.42
C PRO A 40 -7.02 -22.27 -8.66
N LYS A 41 -7.07 -23.37 -9.43
CA LYS A 41 -5.90 -24.23 -9.68
C LYS A 41 -4.73 -23.51 -10.35
N ASP A 42 -5.02 -22.50 -11.14
CA ASP A 42 -4.07 -21.66 -11.89
C ASP A 42 -3.71 -20.35 -11.15
N GLY A 43 -4.19 -20.21 -9.91
CA GLY A 43 -3.99 -19.01 -9.11
C GLY A 43 -3.17 -19.28 -7.84
N PHE A 44 -2.93 -18.21 -7.11
CA PHE A 44 -2.26 -18.23 -5.80
C PHE A 44 -2.92 -17.20 -4.86
N ALA A 45 -2.84 -17.46 -3.56
CA ALA A 45 -3.34 -16.53 -2.55
C ALA A 45 -2.59 -15.19 -2.64
N ASP A 46 -3.30 -14.08 -2.47
CA ASP A 46 -2.64 -12.77 -2.43
C ASP A 46 -1.74 -12.70 -1.19
N PRO A 47 -0.42 -12.53 -1.37
CA PRO A 47 0.53 -12.58 -0.26
C PRO A 47 0.44 -11.39 0.69
N ARG A 48 -0.24 -10.30 0.30
CA ARG A 48 -0.32 -9.07 1.10
C ARG A 48 -1.24 -9.23 2.30
N HIS A 49 -2.34 -9.95 2.14
CA HIS A 49 -3.28 -10.23 3.23
C HIS A 49 -4.21 -11.39 2.85
N THR A 50 -4.56 -12.24 3.82
CA THR A 50 -5.41 -13.42 3.57
C THR A 50 -6.80 -13.08 3.02
N GLU A 51 -7.36 -11.95 3.44
CA GLU A 51 -8.66 -11.49 2.96
C GLU A 51 -8.61 -10.80 1.58
N MET A 52 -7.42 -10.56 1.02
CA MET A 52 -7.28 -10.09 -0.36
C MET A 52 -7.60 -11.16 -1.40
N GLY A 53 -7.89 -12.39 -0.96
CA GLY A 53 -8.29 -13.50 -1.82
C GLY A 53 -7.13 -14.04 -2.64
N TRP A 54 -7.29 -14.09 -3.96
CA TRP A 54 -6.35 -14.74 -4.87
C TRP A 54 -6.06 -13.90 -6.11
N ARG A 55 -4.95 -14.24 -6.79
CA ARG A 55 -4.53 -13.72 -8.09
C ARG A 55 -4.25 -14.87 -9.05
N ALA A 56 -4.46 -14.61 -10.34
CA ALA A 56 -4.06 -15.48 -11.45
C ALA A 56 -3.66 -14.62 -12.66
N TYR A 57 -2.90 -15.19 -13.57
CA TYR A 57 -2.50 -14.54 -14.82
C TYR A 57 -3.03 -15.35 -15.99
N ARG A 58 -3.83 -14.73 -16.87
CA ARG A 58 -4.55 -15.42 -17.95
C ARG A 58 -4.46 -14.65 -19.27
N ASP A 59 -4.72 -15.34 -20.38
CA ASP A 59 -4.64 -14.79 -21.73
C ASP A 59 -5.81 -13.83 -22.07
N ALA A 60 -6.92 -13.90 -21.33
CA ALA A 60 -8.09 -13.05 -21.53
C ALA A 60 -8.31 -12.10 -20.34
N PRO A 61 -8.85 -10.90 -20.55
CA PRO A 61 -9.17 -9.97 -19.48
C PRO A 61 -10.31 -10.51 -18.56
N GLN A 62 -10.29 -10.12 -17.31
CA GLN A 62 -11.37 -10.38 -16.36
C GLN A 62 -12.58 -9.50 -16.72
N THR A 63 -13.77 -10.09 -16.83
CA THR A 63 -14.99 -9.38 -17.25
C THR A 63 -16.05 -9.26 -16.15
N ASP A 64 -15.91 -10.02 -15.06
CA ASP A 64 -16.88 -10.16 -13.99
C ASP A 64 -16.34 -9.63 -12.64
N GLU A 65 -15.99 -8.36 -12.60
CA GLU A 65 -15.48 -7.76 -11.37
C GLU A 65 -16.64 -7.19 -10.53
N THR A 66 -17.04 -7.92 -9.48
CA THR A 66 -18.14 -7.53 -8.57
C THR A 66 -17.63 -7.04 -7.21
N VAL A 67 -16.33 -7.14 -6.94
CA VAL A 67 -15.72 -6.79 -5.65
C VAL A 67 -15.33 -5.31 -5.64
N ASP A 68 -15.75 -4.60 -4.61
CA ASP A 68 -15.21 -3.26 -4.34
C ASP A 68 -13.79 -3.36 -3.75
N TRP A 69 -12.82 -3.43 -4.64
CA TRP A 69 -11.40 -3.54 -4.27
C TRP A 69 -10.87 -2.32 -3.52
N THR A 70 -11.45 -1.15 -3.77
CA THR A 70 -11.09 0.07 -3.04
C THR A 70 -11.52 -0.03 -1.58
N ALA A 71 -12.77 -0.43 -1.34
CA ALA A 71 -13.26 -0.64 0.03
C ALA A 71 -12.45 -1.72 0.75
N LEU A 72 -12.16 -2.83 0.07
CA LEU A 72 -11.39 -3.93 0.65
C LEU A 72 -9.95 -3.50 1.00
N ARG A 73 -9.21 -2.87 0.07
CA ARG A 73 -7.84 -2.44 0.35
C ARG A 73 -7.77 -1.39 1.47
N VAL A 74 -8.75 -0.48 1.52
CA VAL A 74 -8.83 0.53 2.58
C VAL A 74 -9.08 -0.13 3.93
N ALA A 75 -9.99 -1.10 4.00
CA ALA A 75 -10.27 -1.85 5.22
C ALA A 75 -9.05 -2.63 5.72
N LEU A 76 -8.26 -3.19 4.82
CA LEU A 76 -7.08 -4.02 5.11
C LEU A 76 -5.76 -3.23 5.13
N MET A 77 -5.81 -1.92 4.99
CA MET A 77 -4.60 -1.07 4.96
C MET A 77 -3.59 -1.45 3.86
N ILE A 78 -4.08 -1.88 2.69
CA ILE A 78 -3.22 -2.20 1.55
C ILE A 78 -2.97 -0.93 0.73
N PRO A 79 -1.76 -0.40 0.72
CA PRO A 79 -1.43 0.80 -0.04
C PRO A 79 -1.38 0.53 -1.54
N GLU A 80 -1.70 1.54 -2.33
CA GLU A 80 -1.71 1.49 -3.79
C GLU A 80 -0.70 2.47 -4.39
N THR A 81 -0.07 2.04 -5.48
CA THR A 81 0.91 2.86 -6.21
C THR A 81 0.23 4.07 -6.85
N GLY A 82 0.82 5.23 -6.66
CA GLY A 82 0.28 6.50 -7.17
C GLY A 82 -0.72 7.17 -6.23
N ILE A 83 -1.14 6.49 -5.16
CA ILE A 83 -2.00 7.04 -4.10
C ILE A 83 -1.23 7.11 -2.79
N GLU A 84 -1.06 5.98 -2.09
CA GLU A 84 -0.27 5.91 -0.86
C GLU A 84 1.22 5.71 -1.10
N LEU A 85 1.58 5.10 -2.23
CA LEU A 85 2.97 4.82 -2.59
C LEU A 85 3.45 5.79 -3.66
N THR A 86 4.44 6.58 -3.32
CA THR A 86 5.11 7.54 -4.19
C THR A 86 6.62 7.23 -4.23
N PRO A 87 7.40 7.84 -5.14
CA PRO A 87 8.85 7.67 -5.15
C PRO A 87 9.55 8.04 -3.83
N ASP A 88 8.93 8.89 -3.02
CA ASP A 88 9.48 9.36 -1.74
C ASP A 88 9.01 8.54 -0.53
N THR A 89 8.19 7.51 -0.76
CA THR A 89 7.62 6.68 0.31
C THR A 89 8.69 5.76 0.91
N PHE A 90 8.87 5.85 2.22
CA PHE A 90 9.64 4.85 2.96
C PHE A 90 8.79 3.61 3.23
N ILE A 91 9.28 2.43 2.84
CA ILE A 91 8.51 1.19 2.88
C ILE A 91 8.00 0.82 4.28
N LEU A 92 8.72 1.17 5.35
CA LEU A 92 8.25 0.91 6.72
C LEU A 92 7.14 1.88 7.15
N GLU A 93 7.18 3.14 6.70
CA GLU A 93 6.08 4.09 6.90
C GLU A 93 4.82 3.67 6.13
N ALA A 94 4.99 2.90 5.04
CA ALA A 94 3.91 2.32 4.24
C ALA A 94 3.48 0.92 4.68
N GLN A 95 3.85 0.47 5.88
CA GLN A 95 3.42 -0.81 6.45
C GLN A 95 3.88 -2.06 5.67
N PHE A 96 4.96 -1.99 4.89
CA PHE A 96 5.42 -3.11 4.04
C PHE A 96 5.78 -4.37 4.83
N GLU A 97 6.12 -4.26 6.11
CA GLU A 97 6.32 -5.42 6.96
C GLU A 97 5.00 -6.18 7.20
N ALA A 98 3.91 -5.46 7.48
CA ALA A 98 2.60 -6.05 7.73
C ALA A 98 1.99 -6.72 6.50
N ILE A 99 2.30 -6.22 5.29
CA ILE A 99 1.82 -6.76 4.02
C ILE A 99 2.83 -7.70 3.33
N ASN A 100 3.78 -8.26 4.07
CA ASN A 100 4.83 -9.17 3.57
C ASN A 100 5.70 -8.59 2.45
N GLY A 101 5.81 -7.26 2.35
CA GLY A 101 6.59 -6.57 1.34
C GLY A 101 8.09 -6.44 1.68
N VAL A 102 8.49 -6.76 2.92
CA VAL A 102 9.88 -6.78 3.37
C VAL A 102 10.11 -7.95 4.34
N ASP A 103 11.25 -8.63 4.19
CA ASP A 103 11.69 -9.66 5.13
C ASP A 103 13.06 -9.29 5.70
N PHE A 104 13.13 -9.03 6.99
CA PHE A 104 14.38 -8.69 7.70
C PHE A 104 15.31 -9.89 7.92
N ARG A 105 14.85 -11.12 7.67
CA ARG A 105 15.64 -12.34 7.79
C ARG A 105 16.33 -12.72 6.48
N LYS A 106 15.95 -12.12 5.34
CA LYS A 106 16.63 -12.35 4.06
C LYS A 106 18.02 -11.72 4.05
N GLY A 107 18.87 -12.16 3.15
CA GLY A 107 20.19 -11.61 2.94
C GLY A 107 20.21 -10.16 2.44
N CYS A 108 21.39 -9.65 2.09
CA CYS A 108 21.60 -8.27 1.65
C CYS A 108 20.80 -7.91 0.40
N TYR A 109 20.33 -6.67 0.35
CA TYR A 109 19.65 -6.08 -0.80
C TYR A 109 19.95 -4.58 -0.90
N VAL A 110 19.76 -4.01 -2.08
CA VAL A 110 20.00 -2.57 -2.32
C VAL A 110 18.98 -1.75 -1.52
N GLY A 111 19.48 -0.77 -0.74
CA GLY A 111 18.65 0.08 0.11
C GLY A 111 18.37 -0.46 1.52
N GLN A 112 18.87 -1.65 1.86
CA GLN A 112 18.63 -2.27 3.18
C GLN A 112 19.12 -1.42 4.37
N GLU A 113 20.17 -0.63 4.19
CA GLU A 113 20.76 0.16 5.29
C GLU A 113 19.73 1.14 5.89
N VAL A 114 19.02 1.88 5.05
CA VAL A 114 17.98 2.83 5.49
C VAL A 114 16.84 2.08 6.16
N THR A 115 16.36 1.00 5.53
CA THR A 115 15.25 0.18 6.04
C THR A 115 15.60 -0.46 7.38
N ALA A 116 16.80 -1.05 7.51
CA ALA A 116 17.25 -1.66 8.76
C ALA A 116 17.44 -0.61 9.87
N ARG A 117 17.97 0.56 9.55
CA ARG A 117 18.09 1.66 10.51
C ARG A 117 16.74 2.12 11.02
N MET A 118 15.76 2.30 10.15
CA MET A 118 14.40 2.64 10.53
C MET A 118 13.77 1.58 11.44
N LYS A 119 13.98 0.29 11.14
CA LYS A 119 13.45 -0.81 11.96
C LYS A 119 14.07 -0.87 13.35
N HIS A 120 15.39 -0.75 13.45
CA HIS A 120 16.11 -1.08 14.69
C HIS A 120 16.52 0.13 15.53
N LYS A 121 16.62 1.32 14.94
CA LYS A 121 17.14 2.51 15.63
C LYS A 121 16.16 3.67 15.72
N THR A 122 14.96 3.54 15.15
CA THR A 122 14.02 4.65 15.06
C THR A 122 12.62 4.21 15.42
N THR A 123 11.96 4.92 16.33
CA THR A 123 10.50 4.84 16.43
C THR A 123 9.89 5.65 15.29
N LEU A 124 9.05 5.03 14.47
CA LEU A 124 8.38 5.71 13.39
C LEU A 124 7.51 6.85 13.95
N ARG A 125 7.81 8.08 13.52
CA ARG A 125 7.06 9.27 13.94
C ARG A 125 5.92 9.61 12.99
N LYS A 126 5.89 8.97 11.83
CA LYS A 126 4.88 9.17 10.79
C LYS A 126 4.74 7.91 9.94
N GLY A 127 3.64 7.77 9.26
CA GLY A 127 3.37 6.64 8.37
C GLY A 127 1.90 6.50 8.06
N LEU A 128 1.56 5.48 7.27
CA LEU A 128 0.18 5.14 6.97
C LEU A 128 -0.54 4.64 8.23
N ALA A 129 -1.76 5.09 8.37
CA ALA A 129 -2.64 4.67 9.47
C ALA A 129 -4.08 4.52 8.96
N SER A 130 -4.80 3.54 9.51
CA SER A 130 -6.24 3.44 9.32
C SER A 130 -6.95 4.50 10.14
N VAL A 131 -7.93 5.15 9.53
CA VAL A 131 -8.75 6.17 10.18
C VAL A 131 -10.24 5.86 10.02
N ALA A 132 -11.01 6.21 11.04
CA ALA A 132 -12.46 6.33 10.94
C ALA A 132 -12.78 7.75 10.50
N ILE A 133 -13.74 7.90 9.58
CA ILE A 133 -14.14 9.19 9.01
C ILE A 133 -15.64 9.32 9.16
N ASP A 134 -16.08 10.39 9.77
CA ASP A 134 -17.49 10.78 9.83
C ASP A 134 -17.67 11.99 8.91
N GLY A 135 -18.28 11.75 7.76
CA GLY A 135 -18.40 12.67 6.64
C GLY A 135 -17.60 12.24 5.40
N LEU A 136 -17.42 13.15 4.47
CA LEU A 136 -16.66 12.96 3.24
C LEU A 136 -15.53 13.98 3.18
N ALA A 137 -14.36 13.51 2.76
CA ALA A 137 -13.23 14.36 2.44
C ALA A 137 -12.54 13.84 1.17
N GLU A 138 -12.09 14.74 0.32
CA GLU A 138 -11.39 14.36 -0.91
C GLU A 138 -9.99 13.80 -0.61
N THR A 139 -9.52 12.90 -1.47
CA THR A 139 -8.13 12.46 -1.46
C THR A 139 -7.19 13.66 -1.55
N GLY A 140 -6.15 13.68 -0.72
CA GLY A 140 -5.22 14.80 -0.60
C GLY A 140 -5.64 15.86 0.42
N THR A 141 -6.83 15.75 1.02
CA THR A 141 -7.25 16.69 2.06
C THR A 141 -6.31 16.62 3.27
N GLU A 142 -5.87 17.78 3.71
CA GLU A 142 -5.07 17.92 4.92
C GLU A 142 -5.87 17.54 6.17
N ILE A 143 -5.26 16.73 7.03
CA ILE A 143 -5.81 16.37 8.34
C ILE A 143 -5.18 17.27 9.38
N THR A 144 -6.03 17.94 10.17
CA THR A 144 -5.59 18.83 11.25
C THR A 144 -6.05 18.33 12.60
N ALA A 145 -5.22 18.55 13.63
CA ALA A 145 -5.50 18.32 15.04
C ALA A 145 -5.09 19.56 15.81
N ASP A 146 -5.98 20.13 16.64
CA ASP A 146 -5.73 21.35 17.40
C ASP A 146 -5.17 22.51 16.55
N GLY A 147 -5.68 22.64 15.34
CA GLY A 147 -5.26 23.67 14.39
C GLY A 147 -3.86 23.46 13.76
N LYS A 148 -3.23 22.31 13.96
CA LYS A 148 -1.93 21.95 13.38
C LYS A 148 -2.08 20.82 12.39
N VAL A 149 -1.29 20.83 11.32
CA VAL A 149 -1.25 19.73 10.35
C VAL A 149 -0.76 18.46 11.02
N ALA A 150 -1.62 17.45 11.03
CA ALA A 150 -1.35 16.12 11.54
C ALA A 150 -1.08 15.10 10.43
N GLY A 151 -1.52 15.38 9.19
CA GLY A 151 -1.29 14.48 8.07
C GLY A 151 -2.15 14.79 6.85
N THR A 152 -2.36 13.77 6.01
CA THR A 152 -3.13 13.86 4.77
C THR A 152 -3.98 12.62 4.60
N LEU A 153 -5.23 12.78 4.20
CA LEU A 153 -6.12 11.70 3.80
C LEU A 153 -5.74 11.25 2.38
N LEU A 154 -5.46 9.97 2.20
CA LEU A 154 -5.02 9.42 0.91
C LEU A 154 -6.10 8.59 0.22
N SER A 155 -6.86 7.81 0.97
CA SER A 155 -8.00 7.05 0.44
C SER A 155 -9.15 7.03 1.43
N GLN A 156 -10.38 7.02 0.91
CA GLN A 156 -11.60 6.81 1.70
C GLN A 156 -12.52 5.82 1.01
N ALA A 157 -13.12 4.93 1.79
CA ALA A 157 -14.23 4.07 1.39
C ALA A 157 -15.24 4.00 2.52
N GLY A 158 -16.42 4.55 2.30
CA GLY A 158 -17.41 4.73 3.37
C GLY A 158 -16.84 5.52 4.56
N ASN A 159 -16.98 4.97 5.75
CA ASN A 159 -16.49 5.57 7.01
C ASN A 159 -15.07 5.14 7.38
N SER A 160 -14.29 4.60 6.45
CA SER A 160 -12.92 4.18 6.67
C SER A 160 -11.98 4.86 5.68
N GLY A 161 -10.74 5.13 6.10
CA GLY A 161 -9.75 5.71 5.23
C GLY A 161 -8.33 5.24 5.56
N ILE A 162 -7.45 5.48 4.60
CA ILE A 162 -5.99 5.41 4.78
C ILE A 162 -5.47 6.84 4.78
N ALA A 163 -4.74 7.20 5.81
CA ALA A 163 -4.12 8.50 5.95
C ALA A 163 -2.63 8.37 6.21
N TYR A 164 -1.84 9.30 5.73
CA TYR A 164 -0.45 9.46 6.14
C TYR A 164 -0.40 10.45 7.29
N LEU A 165 -0.07 9.97 8.48
CA LEU A 165 -0.15 10.74 9.71
C LEU A 165 1.21 10.94 10.37
N ARG A 166 1.37 12.08 11.03
CA ARG A 166 2.38 12.32 12.04
C ARG A 166 1.84 11.86 13.39
N PHE A 167 2.40 10.78 13.93
CA PHE A 167 1.87 10.14 15.13
C PHE A 167 1.99 10.98 16.41
N ASP A 168 2.96 11.90 16.42
CA ASP A 168 3.12 12.88 17.49
C ASP A 168 2.04 13.97 17.51
N ARG A 169 1.31 14.16 16.41
CA ARG A 169 0.25 15.16 16.26
C ARG A 169 -1.13 14.54 16.08
N ALA A 170 -1.19 13.32 15.57
CA ALA A 170 -2.44 12.60 15.31
C ALA A 170 -3.01 12.01 16.61
N THR A 171 -3.24 12.84 17.58
CA THR A 171 -3.81 12.51 18.90
C THR A 171 -5.14 13.22 19.09
N GLY A 172 -6.12 12.54 19.67
CA GLY A 172 -7.44 13.13 19.92
C GLY A 172 -8.29 13.28 18.67
N GLU A 173 -9.11 14.33 18.65
CA GLU A 173 -10.00 14.63 17.52
C GLU A 173 -9.23 15.33 16.41
N MET A 174 -9.45 14.84 15.20
CA MET A 174 -8.87 15.41 13.98
C MET A 174 -9.98 15.74 13.01
N THR A 175 -9.68 16.62 12.06
CA THR A 175 -10.60 16.97 10.97
C THR A 175 -9.89 16.93 9.62
N ALA A 176 -10.60 16.51 8.59
CA ALA A 176 -10.20 16.60 7.18
C ALA A 176 -11.27 17.40 6.43
N GLY A 177 -11.01 18.67 6.13
CA GLY A 177 -12.05 19.56 5.67
C GLY A 177 -13.18 19.67 6.70
N GLY A 178 -14.39 19.28 6.32
CA GLY A 178 -15.55 19.24 7.22
C GLY A 178 -15.81 17.89 7.92
N ALA A 179 -15.05 16.86 7.58
CA ALA A 179 -15.22 15.51 8.13
C ALA A 179 -14.43 15.34 9.43
N LYS A 180 -15.04 14.65 10.41
CA LYS A 180 -14.32 14.23 11.63
C LYS A 180 -13.49 12.99 11.34
N VAL A 181 -12.24 12.99 11.80
CA VAL A 181 -11.28 11.90 11.59
C VAL A 181 -10.79 11.39 12.94
N THR A 182 -10.77 10.08 13.09
CA THR A 182 -10.22 9.42 14.29
C THR A 182 -9.26 8.31 13.86
N ARG A 183 -8.06 8.30 14.38
CA ARG A 183 -7.11 7.21 14.15
C ARG A 183 -7.66 5.93 14.78
N LYS A 184 -7.70 4.85 13.99
CA LYS A 184 -8.00 3.52 14.50
C LYS A 184 -6.72 2.94 15.12
N ASP A 185 -6.83 2.42 16.35
CA ASP A 185 -5.73 1.63 16.92
C ASP A 185 -5.67 0.31 16.13
N THR A 186 -4.65 0.16 15.32
CA THR A 186 -4.31 -1.16 14.77
C THR A 186 -3.72 -1.95 15.92
N GLY A 187 -4.51 -2.85 16.50
CA GLY A 187 -4.00 -3.81 17.48
C GLY A 187 -2.79 -4.54 16.89
N ASN A 188 -1.69 -4.44 17.58
CA ASN A 188 -0.46 -5.15 17.29
C ASN A 188 -0.64 -6.60 17.70
#